data_f2fb3638702242a13fedae98a774fe9a
#
_entry.id   f2fb3638702242a13fedae98a774fe9a
#
_cell.length_a   1.000
_cell.length_b   1.000
_cell.length_c   1.000
_cell.angle_alpha   90.00
_cell.angle_beta   90.00
_cell.angle_gamma   90.00
#
_symmetry.space_group_name_H-M   'P 1'
#
loop_
_entity.id
_entity.type
_entity.pdbx_description
1 polymer ?
#
loop_
_entity_poly.entity_id
_entity_poly.type
_entity_poly.pdbx_seq_one_letter_code
_entity_poly.pdbx_strand_id
1 'polypeptide(L)'
;LKIDFSDVPALIAAIIFGPVAGVIVEAIKNILHYGIQGSLTGVPVGEIANFIAGCLFIGPAAFLFRKYRTVKSLTTGLMLGTITMALIMSVLNYIIIFPAYTWFLNSPAMSSEAIRTTVVTAILPFNLIKGIVVTIVFVALFSRLKVWVFAKMKNA
;
A
#
# COMPACT_ATOMS: atom_id res chain seq x y z
N LEU A 1 -2.72 3.91 -12.34
CA LEU A 1 -3.42 3.56 -11.10
C LEU A 1 -4.13 2.21 -11.29
N LYS A 2 -3.80 1.22 -10.46
CA LYS A 2 -4.42 -0.13 -10.47
C LYS A 2 -4.77 -0.52 -9.05
N ILE A 3 -5.97 -1.07 -8.83
CA ILE A 3 -6.31 -1.72 -7.57
C ILE A 3 -5.66 -3.10 -7.60
N ASP A 4 -4.84 -3.37 -6.61
CA ASP A 4 -4.04 -4.58 -6.52
C ASP A 4 -4.32 -5.26 -5.17
N PHE A 5 -4.76 -6.52 -5.23
CA PHE A 5 -5.02 -7.33 -4.04
C PHE A 5 -3.78 -8.05 -3.53
N SER A 6 -2.63 -7.86 -4.15
CA SER A 6 -1.37 -8.45 -3.69
C SER A 6 -0.86 -7.85 -2.36
N ASP A 7 -1.48 -6.76 -1.88
CA ASP A 7 -1.29 -6.24 -0.52
C ASP A 7 -1.85 -7.21 0.55
N VAL A 8 -2.79 -8.11 0.18
CA VAL A 8 -3.41 -9.08 1.11
C VAL A 8 -2.38 -10.08 1.68
N PRO A 9 -1.54 -10.77 0.88
CA PRO A 9 -0.46 -11.60 1.41
C PRO A 9 0.51 -10.85 2.33
N ALA A 10 0.84 -9.61 2.01
CA ALA A 10 1.72 -8.79 2.83
C ALA A 10 1.08 -8.42 4.17
N LEU A 11 -0.23 -8.13 4.20
CA LEU A 11 -1.00 -7.94 5.43
C LEU A 11 -1.01 -9.21 6.29
N ILE A 12 -1.21 -10.39 5.70
CA ILE A 12 -1.16 -11.67 6.43
C ILE A 12 0.21 -11.86 7.06
N ALA A 13 1.28 -11.67 6.28
CA ALA A 13 2.65 -11.79 6.77
C ALA A 13 2.94 -10.79 7.91
N ALA A 14 2.50 -9.55 7.76
CA ALA A 14 2.68 -8.50 8.77
C ALA A 14 1.95 -8.79 10.09
N ILE A 15 0.77 -9.36 10.00
CA ILE A 15 -0.04 -9.73 11.17
C ILE A 15 0.58 -10.90 11.92
N ILE A 16 0.98 -11.95 11.21
CA ILE A 16 1.51 -13.18 11.81
C ILE A 16 2.94 -13.00 12.30
N PHE A 17 3.84 -12.58 11.41
CA PHE A 17 5.29 -12.55 11.67
C PHE A 17 5.82 -11.15 12.06
N GLY A 18 5.03 -10.11 11.90
CA GLY A 18 5.38 -8.74 12.25
C GLY A 18 5.51 -7.80 11.06
N PRO A 19 5.57 -6.47 11.32
CA PRO A 19 5.60 -5.45 10.26
C PRO A 19 6.75 -5.64 9.27
N VAL A 20 7.91 -6.08 9.73
CA VAL A 20 9.09 -6.34 8.88
C VAL A 20 8.80 -7.42 7.83
N ALA A 21 8.10 -8.50 8.22
CA ALA A 21 7.71 -9.54 7.27
C ALA A 21 6.76 -9.00 6.20
N GLY A 22 5.83 -8.12 6.58
CA GLY A 22 4.96 -7.43 5.62
C GLY A 22 5.73 -6.58 4.63
N VAL A 23 6.72 -5.81 5.11
CA VAL A 23 7.62 -5.00 4.25
C VAL A 23 8.41 -5.87 3.28
N ILE A 24 8.93 -7.01 3.73
CA ILE A 24 9.66 -7.97 2.87
C ILE A 24 8.74 -8.50 1.77
N VAL A 25 7.51 -8.91 2.11
CA VAL A 25 6.54 -9.39 1.11
C VAL A 25 6.19 -8.28 0.11
N GLU A 26 5.99 -7.03 0.58
CA GLU A 26 5.78 -5.88 -0.29
C GLU A 26 6.96 -5.64 -1.24
N ALA A 27 8.20 -5.74 -0.75
CA ALA A 27 9.39 -5.59 -1.57
C ALA A 27 9.47 -6.69 -2.65
N ILE A 28 9.31 -7.96 -2.26
CA ILE A 28 9.34 -9.10 -3.19
C ILE A 28 8.24 -8.94 -4.26
N LYS A 29 7.03 -8.61 -3.86
CA LYS A 29 5.91 -8.37 -4.77
C LYS A 29 6.23 -7.34 -5.84
N ASN A 30 6.77 -6.19 -5.45
CA ASN A 30 7.08 -5.10 -6.37
C ASN A 30 8.29 -5.43 -7.27
N ILE A 31 9.29 -6.16 -6.75
CA ILE A 31 10.42 -6.66 -7.55
C ILE A 31 9.93 -7.66 -8.61
N LEU A 32 9.07 -8.61 -8.22
CA LEU A 32 8.50 -9.58 -9.16
C LEU A 32 7.63 -8.90 -10.22
N HIS A 33 6.81 -7.92 -9.82
CA HIS A 33 5.99 -7.13 -10.75
C HIS A 33 6.86 -6.40 -11.78
N TYR A 34 7.93 -5.75 -11.33
CA TYR A 34 8.89 -5.10 -12.22
C TYR A 34 9.59 -6.08 -13.16
N GLY A 35 10.03 -7.25 -12.65
CA GLY A 35 10.69 -8.27 -13.45
C GLY A 35 9.80 -8.90 -14.53
N ILE A 36 8.48 -9.01 -14.27
CA ILE A 36 7.52 -9.65 -15.19
C ILE A 36 6.91 -8.65 -16.17
N GLN A 37 6.50 -7.49 -15.68
CA GLN A 37 5.77 -6.50 -16.49
C GLN A 37 6.65 -5.35 -17.00
N GLY A 38 7.86 -5.21 -16.44
CA GLY A 38 8.73 -4.07 -16.74
C GLY A 38 8.17 -2.76 -16.20
N SER A 39 8.73 -1.66 -16.66
CA SER A 39 8.25 -0.30 -16.36
C SER A 39 8.20 0.53 -17.63
N LEU A 40 7.16 1.36 -17.75
CA LEU A 40 7.01 2.31 -18.87
C LEU A 40 8.16 3.30 -18.99
N THR A 41 8.80 3.61 -17.88
CA THR A 41 9.93 4.55 -17.78
C THR A 41 11.29 3.90 -17.90
N GLY A 42 11.37 2.56 -17.98
CA GLY A 42 12.62 1.80 -17.82
C GLY A 42 13.19 1.82 -16.40
N VAL A 43 12.66 2.67 -15.51
CA VAL A 43 13.01 2.78 -14.09
C VAL A 43 11.76 2.46 -13.26
N PRO A 44 11.86 1.71 -12.13
CA PRO A 44 10.71 1.24 -11.38
C PRO A 44 10.03 2.32 -10.51
N VAL A 45 9.73 3.50 -11.09
CA VAL A 45 9.09 4.61 -10.36
C VAL A 45 7.73 4.21 -9.80
N GLY A 46 6.93 3.51 -10.61
CA GLY A 46 5.59 3.04 -10.21
C GLY A 46 5.65 1.97 -9.13
N GLU A 47 6.60 1.05 -9.22
CA GLU A 47 6.81 -0.04 -8.26
C GLU A 47 7.32 0.49 -6.93
N ILE A 48 8.23 1.48 -6.95
CA ILE A 48 8.69 2.17 -5.73
C ILE A 48 7.51 2.90 -5.06
N ALA A 49 6.71 3.61 -5.84
CA ALA A 49 5.51 4.27 -5.34
C ALA A 49 4.51 3.27 -4.72
N ASN A 50 4.29 2.12 -5.38
CA ASN A 50 3.40 1.07 -4.87
C ASN A 50 3.96 0.40 -3.61
N PHE A 51 5.28 0.16 -3.55
CA PHE A 51 5.96 -0.34 -2.35
C PHE A 51 5.77 0.59 -1.15
N ILE A 52 6.00 1.89 -1.33
CA ILE A 52 5.81 2.89 -0.27
C ILE A 52 4.34 2.91 0.17
N ALA A 53 3.40 2.92 -0.79
CA ALA A 53 1.97 2.91 -0.50
C ALA A 53 1.57 1.66 0.32
N GLY A 54 2.06 0.48 -0.07
CA GLY A 54 1.82 -0.78 0.65
C GLY A 54 2.37 -0.73 2.08
N CYS A 55 3.59 -0.27 2.28
CA CYS A 55 4.18 -0.13 3.62
C CYS A 55 3.39 0.84 4.52
N LEU A 56 2.94 1.99 3.97
CA LEU A 56 2.13 2.97 4.69
C LEU A 56 0.75 2.43 5.07
N PHE A 57 0.17 1.57 4.24
CA PHE A 57 -1.11 0.91 4.50
C PHE A 57 -0.99 -0.20 5.55
N ILE A 58 0.02 -1.07 5.40
CA ILE A 58 0.22 -2.26 6.23
C ILE A 58 0.73 -1.91 7.64
N GLY A 59 1.60 -0.91 7.75
CA GLY A 59 2.27 -0.57 9.00
C GLY A 59 1.32 -0.31 10.17
N PRO A 60 0.38 0.64 10.07
CA PRO A 60 -0.59 0.92 11.13
C PRO A 60 -1.50 -0.28 11.44
N ALA A 61 -1.90 -1.04 10.41
CA ALA A 61 -2.73 -2.23 10.56
C ALA A 61 -2.03 -3.31 11.40
N ALA A 62 -0.79 -3.64 11.03
CA ALA A 62 0.02 -4.63 11.73
C ALA A 62 0.34 -4.18 13.16
N PHE A 63 0.72 -2.91 13.35
CA PHE A 63 1.04 -2.38 14.67
C PHE A 63 -0.13 -2.47 15.63
N LEU A 64 -1.30 -1.96 15.25
CA LEU A 64 -2.48 -1.96 16.10
C LEU A 64 -3.01 -3.37 16.35
N PHE A 65 -3.04 -4.23 15.32
CA PHE A 65 -3.51 -5.59 15.50
C PHE A 65 -2.60 -6.40 16.42
N ARG A 66 -1.29 -6.31 16.25
CA ARG A 66 -0.34 -7.04 17.12
C ARG A 66 -0.40 -6.58 18.57
N LYS A 67 -0.70 -5.31 18.81
CA LYS A 67 -0.84 -4.75 20.17
C LYS A 67 -2.11 -5.23 20.86
N TYR A 68 -3.25 -5.24 20.19
CA TYR A 68 -4.56 -5.48 20.82
C TYR A 68 -5.19 -6.81 20.43
N ARG A 69 -4.76 -7.44 19.35
CA ARG A 69 -5.20 -8.76 18.85
C ARG A 69 -6.71 -8.91 18.71
N THR A 70 -7.41 -7.87 18.27
CA THR A 70 -8.86 -7.85 18.06
C THR A 70 -9.19 -7.48 16.60
N VAL A 71 -10.35 -7.95 16.13
CA VAL A 71 -10.87 -7.55 14.80
C VAL A 71 -11.07 -6.03 14.73
N LYS A 72 -11.52 -5.43 15.84
CA LYS A 72 -11.71 -3.97 15.94
C LYS A 72 -10.39 -3.22 15.74
N SER A 73 -9.31 -3.66 16.40
CA SER A 73 -7.98 -3.04 16.23
C SER A 73 -7.43 -3.23 14.82
N LEU A 74 -7.70 -4.37 14.19
CA LEU A 74 -7.35 -4.60 12.79
C LEU A 74 -8.06 -3.61 11.87
N THR A 75 -9.39 -3.51 11.99
CA THR A 75 -10.17 -2.58 11.15
C THR A 75 -9.74 -1.13 11.38
N THR A 76 -9.56 -0.71 12.63
CA THR A 76 -9.05 0.64 12.95
C THR A 76 -7.67 0.86 12.34
N GLY A 77 -6.78 -0.12 12.43
CA GLY A 77 -5.44 -0.04 11.84
C GLY A 77 -5.46 0.06 10.31
N LEU A 78 -6.35 -0.68 9.64
CA LEU A 78 -6.54 -0.60 8.19
C LEU A 78 -7.11 0.77 7.77
N MET A 79 -8.05 1.32 8.53
CA MET A 79 -8.58 2.67 8.28
C MET A 79 -7.51 3.74 8.44
N LEU A 80 -6.72 3.69 9.52
CA LEU A 80 -5.58 4.58 9.73
C LEU A 80 -4.54 4.43 8.63
N GLY A 81 -4.22 3.19 8.23
CA GLY A 81 -3.33 2.90 7.10
C GLY A 81 -3.84 3.49 5.79
N THR A 82 -5.14 3.39 5.52
CA THR A 82 -5.77 4.01 4.34
C THR A 82 -5.57 5.53 4.34
N ILE A 83 -5.86 6.20 5.45
CA ILE A 83 -5.71 7.66 5.56
C ILE A 83 -4.24 8.06 5.44
N THR A 84 -3.34 7.39 6.15
CA THR A 84 -1.90 7.65 6.11
C THR A 84 -1.36 7.46 4.70
N MET A 85 -1.69 6.35 4.05
CA MET A 85 -1.32 6.07 2.66
C MET A 85 -1.84 7.17 1.73
N ALA A 86 -3.12 7.52 1.80
CA ALA A 86 -3.72 8.50 0.91
C ALA A 86 -3.08 9.88 1.04
N LEU A 87 -2.83 10.36 2.26
CA LEU A 87 -2.21 11.66 2.51
C LEU A 87 -0.74 11.70 2.09
N ILE A 88 0.06 10.73 2.56
CA ILE A 88 1.49 10.72 2.28
C ILE A 88 1.74 10.48 0.79
N MET A 89 1.00 9.56 0.15
CA MET A 89 1.15 9.35 -1.29
C MET A 89 0.72 10.55 -2.12
N SER A 90 -0.24 11.35 -1.66
CA SER A 90 -0.59 12.61 -2.32
C SER A 90 0.59 13.59 -2.32
N VAL A 91 1.26 13.74 -1.17
CA VAL A 91 2.45 14.59 -1.04
C VAL A 91 3.61 14.05 -1.88
N LEU A 92 3.90 12.74 -1.80
CA LEU A 92 4.98 12.11 -2.56
C LEU A 92 4.75 12.18 -4.07
N ASN A 93 3.52 12.00 -4.52
CA ASN A 93 3.20 12.17 -5.94
C ASN A 93 3.47 13.61 -6.41
N TYR A 94 3.09 14.61 -5.61
CA TYR A 94 3.32 16.01 -5.95
C TYR A 94 4.81 16.36 -6.03
N ILE A 95 5.62 15.94 -5.05
CA ILE A 95 7.02 16.40 -4.88
C ILE A 95 8.01 15.51 -5.65
N ILE A 96 7.76 14.20 -5.75
CA ILE A 96 8.76 13.23 -6.23
C ILE A 96 8.27 12.49 -7.48
N ILE A 97 7.09 11.86 -7.40
CA ILE A 97 6.69 10.85 -8.38
C ILE A 97 6.37 11.48 -9.74
N PHE A 98 5.57 12.57 -9.77
CA PHE A 98 5.31 13.27 -11.03
C PHE A 98 6.57 13.90 -11.65
N PRO A 99 7.44 14.59 -10.91
CA PRO A 99 8.73 15.04 -11.44
C PRO A 99 9.60 13.89 -11.96
N ALA A 100 9.66 12.76 -11.25
CA ALA A 100 10.43 11.60 -11.70
C ALA A 100 9.89 11.05 -13.04
N TYR A 101 8.58 10.92 -13.19
CA TYR A 101 7.99 10.53 -14.48
C TYR A 101 8.33 11.50 -15.61
N THR A 102 8.29 12.80 -15.35
CA THR A 102 8.68 13.83 -16.32
C THR A 102 10.12 13.65 -16.78
N TRP A 103 11.04 13.42 -15.85
CA TRP A 103 12.46 13.22 -16.15
C TRP A 103 12.71 11.94 -16.96
N PHE A 104 12.16 10.82 -16.53
CA PHE A 104 12.43 9.50 -17.16
C PHE A 104 11.69 9.30 -18.48
N LEU A 105 10.55 9.95 -18.70
CA LEU A 105 9.82 9.90 -19.97
C LEU A 105 10.24 11.01 -20.95
N ASN A 106 11.16 11.91 -20.58
CA ASN A 106 11.49 13.11 -21.36
C ASN A 106 10.23 13.88 -21.81
N SER A 107 9.21 13.88 -20.97
CA SER A 107 7.93 14.54 -21.24
C SER A 107 7.99 16.02 -20.85
N PRO A 108 7.19 16.91 -21.46
CA PRO A 108 7.08 18.27 -20.99
C PRO A 108 6.72 18.33 -19.52
N ALA A 109 7.37 19.20 -18.76
CA ALA A 109 7.10 19.38 -17.34
C ALA A 109 5.63 19.81 -17.14
N MET A 110 4.91 19.08 -16.29
CA MET A 110 3.56 19.50 -15.90
C MET A 110 3.64 20.75 -15.03
N SER A 111 2.71 21.70 -15.23
CA SER A 111 2.61 22.85 -14.34
C SER A 111 2.24 22.41 -12.91
N SER A 112 2.66 23.18 -11.91
CA SER A 112 2.34 22.90 -10.50
C SER A 112 0.83 22.81 -10.26
N GLU A 113 0.04 23.59 -11.00
CA GLU A 113 -1.43 23.57 -10.94
C GLU A 113 -1.99 22.25 -11.51
N ALA A 114 -1.48 21.78 -12.64
CA ALA A 114 -1.89 20.53 -13.23
C ALA A 114 -1.55 19.34 -12.33
N ILE A 115 -0.36 19.32 -11.72
CA ILE A 115 0.03 18.30 -10.75
C ILE A 115 -0.91 18.33 -9.54
N ARG A 116 -1.16 19.52 -8.97
CA ARG A 116 -2.06 19.69 -7.82
C ARG A 116 -3.47 19.18 -8.13
N THR A 117 -4.02 19.56 -9.27
CA THR A 117 -5.33 19.11 -9.72
C THR A 117 -5.36 17.58 -9.82
N THR A 118 -4.37 16.97 -10.48
CA THR A 118 -4.30 15.51 -10.61
C THR A 118 -4.18 14.81 -9.25
N VAL A 119 -3.39 15.35 -8.33
CA VAL A 119 -3.24 14.78 -6.99
C VAL A 119 -4.57 14.81 -6.24
N VAL A 120 -5.29 15.93 -6.26
CA VAL A 120 -6.55 16.08 -5.52
C VAL A 120 -7.69 15.30 -6.16
N THR A 121 -7.78 15.27 -7.49
CA THR A 121 -8.93 14.66 -8.19
C THR A 121 -8.72 13.19 -8.54
N ALA A 122 -7.49 12.70 -8.60
CA ALA A 122 -7.19 11.33 -8.99
C ALA A 122 -6.40 10.56 -7.92
N ILE A 123 -5.24 11.05 -7.47
CA ILE A 123 -4.35 10.28 -6.59
C ILE A 123 -4.96 10.08 -5.21
N LEU A 124 -5.45 11.15 -4.58
CA LEU A 124 -6.04 11.10 -3.25
C LEU A 124 -7.29 10.18 -3.22
N PRO A 125 -8.31 10.38 -4.07
CA PRO A 125 -9.48 9.52 -4.07
C PRO A 125 -9.15 8.08 -4.46
N PHE A 126 -8.21 7.86 -5.39
CA PHE A 126 -7.79 6.51 -5.74
C PHE A 126 -7.20 5.76 -4.55
N ASN A 127 -6.28 6.36 -3.79
CA ASN A 127 -5.68 5.70 -2.63
C ASN A 127 -6.70 5.46 -1.50
N LEU A 128 -7.66 6.36 -1.32
CA LEU A 128 -8.78 6.13 -0.38
C LEU A 128 -9.62 4.93 -0.82
N ILE A 129 -10.05 4.89 -2.08
CA ILE A 129 -10.84 3.79 -2.63
C ILE A 129 -10.05 2.47 -2.55
N LYS A 130 -8.78 2.46 -2.98
CA LYS A 130 -7.89 1.28 -2.88
C LYS A 130 -7.87 0.76 -1.44
N GLY A 131 -7.56 1.63 -0.48
CA GLY A 131 -7.48 1.25 0.93
C GLY A 131 -8.79 0.71 1.49
N ILE A 132 -9.93 1.33 1.15
CA ILE A 132 -11.26 0.86 1.58
C ILE A 132 -11.58 -0.51 0.98
N VAL A 133 -11.37 -0.69 -0.32
CA VAL A 133 -11.64 -1.96 -1.02
C VAL A 133 -10.78 -3.08 -0.45
N VAL A 134 -9.48 -2.86 -0.29
CA VAL A 134 -8.57 -3.85 0.31
C VAL A 134 -8.95 -4.12 1.77
N THR A 135 -9.36 -3.10 2.53
CA THR A 135 -9.85 -3.28 3.92
C THR A 135 -11.07 -4.20 3.96
N ILE A 136 -12.08 -3.95 3.13
CA ILE A 136 -13.30 -4.78 3.10
C ILE A 136 -12.96 -6.23 2.77
N VAL A 137 -12.18 -6.45 1.71
CA VAL A 137 -11.77 -7.80 1.28
C VAL A 137 -10.94 -8.48 2.36
N PHE A 138 -9.99 -7.76 2.96
CA PHE A 138 -9.13 -8.33 3.99
C PHE A 138 -9.87 -8.68 5.27
N VAL A 139 -10.76 -7.82 5.77
CA VAL A 139 -11.57 -8.11 6.97
C VAL A 139 -12.50 -9.29 6.73
N ALA A 140 -13.12 -9.39 5.55
CA ALA A 140 -13.93 -10.54 5.18
C ALA A 140 -13.11 -11.84 5.15
N LEU A 141 -11.93 -11.82 4.56
CA LEU A 141 -11.00 -12.96 4.54
C LEU A 141 -10.50 -13.30 5.94
N PHE A 142 -10.08 -12.30 6.70
CA PHE A 142 -9.59 -12.47 8.07
C PHE A 142 -10.65 -13.11 8.99
N SER A 143 -11.92 -12.72 8.87
CA SER A 143 -13.00 -13.29 9.67
C SER A 143 -13.14 -14.79 9.49
N ARG A 144 -12.79 -15.32 8.31
CA ARG A 144 -12.76 -16.75 8.02
C ARG A 144 -11.44 -17.43 8.46
N LEU A 145 -10.33 -16.71 8.39
CA LEU A 145 -8.99 -17.23 8.69
C LEU A 145 -8.54 -16.96 10.13
N LYS A 146 -9.32 -16.24 10.95
CA LYS A 146 -8.90 -15.79 12.28
C LYS A 146 -8.35 -16.90 13.18
N VAL A 147 -8.99 -18.07 13.19
CA VAL A 147 -8.56 -19.21 14.02
C VAL A 147 -7.16 -19.67 13.60
N TRP A 148 -6.92 -19.81 12.30
CA TRP A 148 -5.63 -20.20 11.75
C TRP A 148 -4.55 -19.12 12.00
N VAL A 149 -4.89 -17.84 11.82
CA VAL A 149 -3.97 -16.71 12.08
C VAL A 149 -3.53 -16.71 13.55
N PHE A 150 -4.49 -16.81 14.50
CA PHE A 150 -4.15 -16.83 15.91
C PHE A 150 -3.31 -18.05 16.30
N ALA A 151 -3.59 -19.23 15.72
CA ALA A 151 -2.77 -20.42 15.93
C ALA A 151 -1.33 -20.22 15.45
N LYS A 152 -1.14 -19.61 14.27
CA LYS A 152 0.20 -19.30 13.73
C LYS A 152 0.93 -18.25 14.56
N MET A 153 0.25 -17.21 15.01
CA MET A 153 0.84 -16.16 15.88
C MET A 153 1.33 -16.69 17.23
N LYS A 154 0.78 -17.80 17.71
CA LYS A 154 1.21 -18.45 18.96
C LYS A 154 2.54 -19.18 18.79
N ASN A 155 2.84 -19.60 17.56
CA ASN A 155 4.02 -20.41 17.21
C ASN A 155 5.10 -19.60 16.48
N ALA A 156 4.86 -18.30 16.19
CA ALA A 156 5.79 -17.37 15.58
C ALA A 156 6.39 -16.42 16.63
#